data_6f6d5dafa2ec280585b38655ea34be25
#
_entry.id   6f6d5dafa2ec280585b38655ea34be25
#
_cell.length_a   1.000
_cell.length_b   1.000
_cell.length_c   1.000
_cell.angle_alpha   90.00
_cell.angle_beta   90.00
_cell.angle_gamma   90.00
#
_symmetry.space_group_name_H-M   'P 1'
#
loop_
_entity.id
_entity.type
_entity.pdbx_description
1 polymer ?
#
loop_
_entity_poly.entity_id
_entity_poly.type
_entity_poly.pdbx_seq_one_letter_code
_entity_poly.pdbx_strand_id
1 'polypeptide(L)'
;MNKLLLFSVFSILTLNVMAQEKIVQTAGRDQLGTFAPKFAELNDDVLFGEVWSRTDKLGLRDRSLVTITSLISMGITDNSLVYHLQSAKKNGITRTEIAEIITHIGFYAGWPKAWAAFNLAKGVWSEDIVGEDAKTAFQREMI
;
A
#
# COMPACT_ATOMS: atom_id res chain seq x y z
N MET A 1 -20.76 -60.43 -28.43
CA MET A 1 -19.92 -59.35 -28.94
C MET A 1 -20.31 -58.07 -28.21
N ASN A 2 -19.57 -57.76 -27.15
CA ASN A 2 -19.82 -56.59 -26.28
C ASN A 2 -19.00 -55.41 -26.80
N LYS A 3 -19.70 -54.35 -27.24
CA LYS A 3 -19.06 -53.05 -27.59
C LYS A 3 -18.91 -52.22 -26.34
N LEU A 4 -17.68 -52.14 -25.83
CA LEU A 4 -17.31 -51.17 -24.79
C LEU A 4 -17.34 -49.76 -25.40
N LEU A 5 -18.27 -48.92 -24.92
CA LEU A 5 -18.28 -47.48 -25.17
C LEU A 5 -17.32 -46.84 -24.17
N LEU A 6 -16.17 -46.38 -24.66
CA LEU A 6 -15.26 -45.51 -23.92
C LEU A 6 -15.85 -44.11 -23.91
N PHE A 7 -16.39 -43.68 -22.78
CA PHE A 7 -16.69 -42.26 -22.53
C PHE A 7 -15.40 -41.55 -22.11
N SER A 8 -14.83 -40.81 -23.08
CA SER A 8 -13.74 -39.86 -22.82
C SER A 8 -14.33 -38.64 -22.13
N VAL A 9 -14.14 -38.52 -20.82
CA VAL A 9 -14.45 -37.30 -20.06
C VAL A 9 -13.33 -36.31 -20.30
N PHE A 10 -13.56 -35.41 -21.27
CA PHE A 10 -12.68 -34.28 -21.50
C PHE A 10 -12.95 -33.23 -20.41
N SER A 11 -12.16 -33.26 -19.34
CA SER A 11 -12.19 -32.26 -18.28
C SER A 11 -11.68 -30.94 -18.86
N ILE A 12 -12.57 -30.06 -19.24
CA ILE A 12 -12.23 -28.68 -19.62
C ILE A 12 -11.88 -27.94 -18.35
N LEU A 13 -10.58 -27.85 -18.07
CA LEU A 13 -10.03 -26.99 -17.03
C LEU A 13 -10.18 -25.55 -17.51
N THR A 14 -11.29 -24.89 -17.20
CA THR A 14 -11.44 -23.45 -17.43
C THR A 14 -10.50 -22.73 -16.48
N LEU A 15 -9.33 -22.33 -16.98
CA LEU A 15 -8.51 -21.32 -16.32
C LEU A 15 -9.33 -20.03 -16.27
N ASN A 16 -9.95 -19.75 -15.13
CA ASN A 16 -10.42 -18.41 -14.82
C ASN A 16 -9.18 -17.53 -14.69
N VAL A 17 -8.75 -16.92 -15.78
CA VAL A 17 -7.86 -15.77 -15.73
C VAL A 17 -8.68 -14.64 -15.10
N MET A 18 -8.56 -14.52 -13.77
CA MET A 18 -9.11 -13.39 -13.04
C MET A 18 -8.44 -12.16 -13.63
N ALA A 19 -9.19 -11.36 -14.38
CA ALA A 19 -8.72 -10.10 -14.88
C ALA A 19 -8.27 -9.27 -13.66
N GLN A 20 -7.03 -8.82 -13.68
CA GLN A 20 -6.47 -8.02 -12.59
C GLN A 20 -7.29 -6.74 -12.45
N GLU A 21 -7.86 -6.52 -11.26
CA GLU A 21 -8.69 -5.36 -10.98
C GLU A 21 -7.81 -4.10 -11.05
N LYS A 22 -8.19 -3.17 -11.94
CA LYS A 22 -7.48 -1.90 -12.08
C LYS A 22 -7.80 -1.00 -10.89
N ILE A 23 -6.76 -0.37 -10.35
CA ILE A 23 -6.94 0.70 -9.37
C ILE A 23 -7.52 1.91 -10.09
N VAL A 24 -8.66 2.38 -9.59
CA VAL A 24 -9.29 3.61 -10.07
C VAL A 24 -8.88 4.75 -9.14
N GLN A 25 -8.25 5.78 -9.71
CA GLN A 25 -7.89 7.02 -9.01
C GLN A 25 -8.45 8.20 -9.78
N THR A 26 -8.97 9.19 -9.08
CA THR A 26 -9.53 10.42 -9.66
C THR A 26 -8.90 11.69 -9.08
N ALA A 27 -8.03 11.56 -8.07
CA ALA A 27 -7.46 12.69 -7.36
C ALA A 27 -6.71 13.68 -8.27
N GLY A 28 -6.06 13.20 -9.33
CA GLY A 28 -5.42 14.06 -10.31
C GLY A 28 -6.43 14.94 -11.03
N ARG A 29 -7.52 14.35 -11.53
CA ARG A 29 -8.60 15.09 -12.20
C ARG A 29 -9.34 16.02 -11.27
N ASP A 30 -9.62 15.58 -10.05
CA ASP A 30 -10.36 16.37 -9.07
C ASP A 30 -9.60 17.63 -8.64
N GLN A 31 -8.27 17.53 -8.50
CA GLN A 31 -7.44 18.63 -8.00
C GLN A 31 -6.82 19.47 -9.10
N LEU A 32 -6.41 18.87 -10.21
CA LEU A 32 -5.60 19.51 -11.25
C LEU A 32 -6.21 19.41 -12.66
N GLY A 33 -7.37 18.76 -12.82
CA GLY A 33 -7.93 18.49 -14.15
C GLY A 33 -8.16 19.71 -15.00
N THR A 34 -8.51 20.87 -14.42
CA THR A 34 -8.68 22.13 -15.13
C THR A 34 -7.36 22.88 -15.35
N PHE A 35 -6.40 22.75 -14.44
CA PHE A 35 -5.12 23.47 -14.51
C PHE A 35 -4.06 22.70 -15.31
N ALA A 36 -3.97 21.39 -15.10
CA ALA A 36 -2.96 20.52 -15.71
C ALA A 36 -3.58 19.19 -16.18
N PRO A 37 -4.48 19.19 -17.18
CA PRO A 37 -5.27 18.01 -17.56
C PRO A 37 -4.41 16.83 -17.98
N LYS A 38 -3.29 17.05 -18.65
CA LYS A 38 -2.39 15.96 -19.04
C LYS A 38 -1.68 15.33 -17.86
N PHE A 39 -1.26 16.13 -16.86
CA PHE A 39 -0.70 15.61 -15.63
C PHE A 39 -1.74 14.78 -14.87
N ALA A 40 -2.98 15.27 -14.76
CA ALA A 40 -4.07 14.57 -14.11
C ALA A 40 -4.37 13.22 -14.76
N GLU A 41 -4.42 13.17 -16.10
CA GLU A 41 -4.57 11.92 -16.87
C GLU A 41 -3.43 10.93 -16.56
N LEU A 42 -2.17 11.40 -16.62
CA LEU A 42 -1.00 10.53 -16.35
C LEU A 42 -0.99 10.01 -14.91
N ASN A 43 -1.39 10.86 -13.94
CA ASN A 43 -1.51 10.43 -12.55
C ASN A 43 -2.58 9.35 -12.38
N ASP A 44 -3.79 9.59 -12.89
CA ASP A 44 -4.93 8.72 -12.61
C ASP A 44 -4.89 7.44 -13.47
N ASP A 45 -4.64 7.56 -14.75
CA ASP A 45 -4.77 6.44 -15.68
C ASP A 45 -3.47 5.64 -15.80
N VAL A 46 -2.31 6.30 -15.84
CA VAL A 46 -1.03 5.62 -16.06
C VAL A 46 -0.40 5.22 -14.73
N LEU A 47 -0.16 6.18 -13.82
CA LEU A 47 0.49 5.84 -12.56
C LEU A 47 -0.36 4.84 -11.75
N PHE A 48 -1.60 5.17 -11.46
CA PHE A 48 -2.46 4.30 -10.67
C PHE A 48 -3.13 3.21 -11.51
N GLY A 49 -3.74 3.57 -12.63
CA GLY A 49 -4.49 2.64 -13.48
C GLY A 49 -3.64 1.58 -14.18
N GLU A 50 -2.37 1.85 -14.44
CA GLU A 50 -1.47 0.88 -15.08
C GLU A 50 -0.34 0.44 -14.15
N VAL A 51 0.49 1.36 -13.62
CA VAL A 51 1.70 0.97 -12.86
C VAL A 51 1.34 0.35 -11.51
N TRP A 52 0.51 1.01 -10.70
CA TRP A 52 0.08 0.47 -9.41
C TRP A 52 -0.81 -0.75 -9.53
N SER A 53 -1.51 -0.90 -10.64
CA SER A 53 -2.38 -2.05 -10.90
C SER A 53 -1.63 -3.34 -11.27
N ARG A 54 -0.31 -3.30 -11.48
CA ARG A 54 0.51 -4.49 -11.78
C ARG A 54 0.85 -5.28 -10.50
N THR A 55 -0.19 -5.69 -9.78
CA THR A 55 -0.05 -6.36 -8.47
C THR A 55 0.47 -7.78 -8.58
N ASP A 56 0.42 -8.39 -9.77
CA ASP A 56 1.05 -9.67 -10.10
C ASP A 56 2.58 -9.58 -10.21
N LYS A 57 3.13 -8.38 -10.44
CA LYS A 57 4.58 -8.13 -10.53
C LYS A 57 5.16 -7.62 -9.21
N LEU A 58 4.44 -6.73 -8.54
CA LEU A 58 4.81 -6.18 -7.24
C LEU A 58 3.52 -5.83 -6.49
N GLY A 59 3.31 -6.45 -5.33
CA GLY A 59 2.12 -6.26 -4.50
C GLY A 59 1.97 -4.83 -4.00
N LEU A 60 0.74 -4.44 -3.64
CA LEU A 60 0.43 -3.08 -3.16
C LEU A 60 1.19 -2.71 -1.89
N ARG A 61 1.41 -3.70 -1.01
CA ARG A 61 2.19 -3.52 0.22
C ARG A 61 3.63 -3.12 -0.10
N ASP A 62 4.29 -3.84 -1.00
CA ASP A 62 5.67 -3.57 -1.37
C ASP A 62 5.80 -2.27 -2.18
N ARG A 63 4.83 -1.94 -3.03
CA ARG A 63 4.77 -0.64 -3.71
C ARG A 63 4.66 0.50 -2.72
N SER A 64 3.83 0.36 -1.69
CA SER A 64 3.73 1.35 -0.61
C SER A 64 5.07 1.51 0.11
N LEU A 65 5.74 0.41 0.44
CA LEU A 65 7.05 0.42 1.08
C LEU A 65 8.10 1.15 0.24
N VAL A 66 8.20 0.85 -1.04
CA VAL A 66 9.12 1.52 -1.98
C VAL A 66 8.81 3.02 -2.06
N THR A 67 7.53 3.38 -2.17
CA THR A 67 7.11 4.78 -2.31
C THR A 67 7.40 5.60 -1.06
N ILE A 68 7.02 5.12 0.13
CA ILE A 68 7.29 5.84 1.39
C ILE A 68 8.79 5.97 1.65
N THR A 69 9.57 4.92 1.37
CA THR A 69 11.03 4.96 1.50
C THR A 69 11.64 6.01 0.59
N SER A 70 11.19 6.08 -0.66
CA SER A 70 11.66 7.08 -1.63
C SER A 70 11.32 8.51 -1.18
N LEU A 71 10.08 8.76 -0.75
CA LEU A 71 9.63 10.08 -0.29
C LEU A 71 10.43 10.55 0.94
N ILE A 72 10.57 9.69 1.95
CA ILE A 72 11.33 10.00 3.16
C ILE A 72 12.80 10.30 2.80
N SER A 73 13.41 9.48 1.95
CA SER A 73 14.81 9.65 1.54
C SER A 73 15.05 10.94 0.79
N MET A 74 14.09 11.40 -0.01
CA MET A 74 14.13 12.70 -0.69
C MET A 74 13.82 13.87 0.25
N GLY A 75 13.32 13.63 1.47
CA GLY A 75 12.93 14.67 2.42
C GLY A 75 11.54 15.25 2.13
N ILE A 76 10.70 14.55 1.38
CA ILE A 76 9.31 14.93 1.14
C ILE A 76 8.50 14.45 2.35
N THR A 77 8.19 15.39 3.25
CA THR A 77 7.51 15.15 4.53
C THR A 77 6.31 16.08 4.69
N ASP A 78 5.50 16.13 3.66
CA ASP A 78 4.26 16.90 3.57
C ASP A 78 3.02 15.98 3.40
N ASN A 79 1.92 16.53 2.92
CA ASN A 79 0.69 15.79 2.69
C ASN A 79 0.84 14.63 1.69
N SER A 80 1.83 14.69 0.79
CA SER A 80 2.09 13.57 -0.14
C SER A 80 2.56 12.34 0.65
N LEU A 81 3.45 12.52 1.62
CA LEU A 81 3.87 11.43 2.49
C LEU A 81 2.71 10.91 3.35
N VAL A 82 1.86 11.80 3.90
CA VAL A 82 0.68 11.40 4.70
C VAL A 82 -0.24 10.48 3.88
N TYR A 83 -0.54 10.86 2.64
CA TYR A 83 -1.34 10.03 1.73
C TYR A 83 -0.74 8.63 1.54
N HIS A 84 0.56 8.56 1.29
CA HIS A 84 1.23 7.28 1.07
C HIS A 84 1.40 6.45 2.35
N LEU A 85 1.52 7.07 3.53
CA LEU A 85 1.48 6.37 4.82
C LEU A 85 0.09 5.77 5.09
N GLN A 86 -0.99 6.51 4.80
CA GLN A 86 -2.36 5.99 4.89
C GLN A 86 -2.58 4.81 3.94
N SER A 87 -2.09 4.92 2.71
CA SER A 87 -2.13 3.83 1.73
C SER A 87 -1.32 2.62 2.21
N ALA A 88 -0.16 2.83 2.80
CA ALA A 88 0.68 1.78 3.36
C ALA A 88 -0.04 1.05 4.51
N LYS A 89 -0.70 1.76 5.42
CA LYS A 89 -1.53 1.17 6.48
C LYS A 89 -2.66 0.33 5.88
N LYS A 90 -3.40 0.86 4.91
CA LYS A 90 -4.46 0.14 4.19
C LYS A 90 -3.93 -1.12 3.49
N ASN A 91 -2.73 -1.07 2.96
CA ASN A 91 -2.08 -2.19 2.26
C ASN A 91 -1.35 -3.17 3.22
N GLY A 92 -1.58 -3.06 4.53
CA GLY A 92 -1.17 -4.04 5.52
C GLY A 92 0.18 -3.79 6.21
N ILE A 93 0.75 -2.58 6.10
CA ILE A 93 1.92 -2.20 6.90
C ILE A 93 1.45 -1.83 8.31
N THR A 94 1.90 -2.58 9.30
CA THR A 94 1.54 -2.40 10.70
C THR A 94 2.30 -1.24 11.35
N ARG A 95 1.83 -0.81 12.55
CA ARG A 95 2.52 0.20 13.38
C ARG A 95 3.96 -0.21 13.69
N THR A 96 4.17 -1.46 14.09
CA THR A 96 5.51 -1.97 14.41
C THR A 96 6.41 -1.95 13.19
N GLU A 97 5.91 -2.40 12.04
CA GLU A 97 6.69 -2.41 10.79
C GLU A 97 7.06 -1.00 10.35
N ILE A 98 6.12 -0.04 10.36
CA ILE A 98 6.45 1.34 9.94
C ILE A 98 7.47 1.98 10.87
N ALA A 99 7.43 1.69 12.17
CA ALA A 99 8.44 2.16 13.12
C ALA A 99 9.83 1.60 12.78
N GLU A 100 9.95 0.31 12.50
CA GLU A 100 11.22 -0.31 12.10
C GLU A 100 11.69 0.20 10.73
N ILE A 101 10.79 0.37 9.77
CA ILE A 101 11.11 0.91 8.43
C ILE A 101 11.72 2.32 8.56
N ILE A 102 11.06 3.23 9.29
CA ILE A 102 11.55 4.60 9.45
C ILE A 102 12.87 4.63 10.23
N THR A 103 13.00 3.80 11.28
CA THR A 103 14.25 3.65 12.02
C THR A 103 15.39 3.23 11.09
N HIS A 104 15.17 2.21 10.29
CA HIS A 104 16.15 1.73 9.31
C HIS A 104 16.53 2.82 8.30
N ILE A 105 15.54 3.50 7.71
CA ILE A 105 15.77 4.60 6.77
C ILE A 105 16.63 5.71 7.39
N GLY A 106 16.48 5.99 8.68
CA GLY A 106 17.25 7.02 9.40
C GLY A 106 18.75 6.85 9.27
N PHE A 107 19.25 5.62 9.21
CA PHE A 107 20.68 5.33 9.03
C PHE A 107 21.19 5.54 7.60
N TYR A 108 20.30 5.48 6.59
CA TYR A 108 20.67 5.61 5.17
C TYR A 108 20.34 7.00 4.60
N ALA A 109 19.23 7.61 5.05
CA ALA A 109 18.73 8.87 4.52
C ALA A 109 18.97 10.08 5.44
N GLY A 110 19.31 9.84 6.70
CA GLY A 110 19.58 10.84 7.69
C GLY A 110 18.51 10.97 8.78
N TRP A 111 18.97 11.13 10.00
CA TRP A 111 18.17 11.14 11.22
C TRP A 111 17.05 12.21 11.24
N PRO A 112 17.31 13.47 10.81
CA PRO A 112 16.25 14.49 10.77
C PRO A 112 15.07 14.11 9.87
N LYS A 113 15.31 13.40 8.75
CA LYS A 113 14.25 12.95 7.86
C LYS A 113 13.39 11.85 8.51
N ALA A 114 14.02 10.94 9.27
CA ALA A 114 13.31 9.94 10.06
C ALA A 114 12.40 10.59 11.12
N TRP A 115 12.90 11.61 11.84
CA TRP A 115 12.10 12.38 12.81
C TRP A 115 10.88 13.02 12.15
N ALA A 116 11.05 13.69 11.01
CA ALA A 116 9.94 14.29 10.28
C ALA A 116 8.91 13.24 9.83
N ALA A 117 9.37 12.09 9.34
CA ALA A 117 8.49 10.99 8.95
C ALA A 117 7.73 10.40 10.14
N PHE A 118 8.37 10.20 11.30
CA PHE A 118 7.72 9.75 12.53
C PHE A 118 6.62 10.70 12.99
N ASN A 119 6.82 12.01 12.90
CA ASN A 119 5.81 12.98 13.28
C ASN A 119 4.52 12.83 12.47
N LEU A 120 4.62 12.47 11.20
CA LEU A 120 3.46 12.18 10.33
C LEU A 120 2.90 10.77 10.58
N ALA A 121 3.75 9.76 10.68
CA ALA A 121 3.34 8.38 10.88
C ALA A 121 2.55 8.19 12.19
N LYS A 122 2.92 8.87 13.27
CA LYS A 122 2.18 8.84 14.54
C LYS A 122 0.71 9.20 14.39
N GLY A 123 0.39 10.17 13.54
CA GLY A 123 -1.00 10.55 13.26
C GLY A 123 -1.76 9.46 12.50
N VAL A 124 -1.11 8.79 11.56
CA VAL A 124 -1.73 7.72 10.75
C VAL A 124 -2.04 6.46 11.56
N TRP A 125 -1.17 6.09 12.51
CA TRP A 125 -1.34 4.90 13.38
C TRP A 125 -1.75 5.25 14.81
N SER A 126 -2.38 6.40 15.06
CA SER A 126 -2.77 6.86 16.40
C SER A 126 -3.74 5.91 17.13
N GLU A 127 -4.73 5.35 16.42
CA GLU A 127 -5.70 4.41 16.98
C GLU A 127 -5.04 3.10 17.42
N ASP A 128 -4.01 2.65 16.72
CA ASP A 128 -3.29 1.42 17.05
C ASP A 128 -2.48 1.59 18.34
N ILE A 129 -2.01 2.80 18.67
CA ILE A 129 -1.32 3.14 19.91
C ILE A 129 -2.28 3.05 21.11
N VAL A 130 -3.45 3.66 21.00
CA VAL A 130 -4.46 3.65 22.07
C VAL A 130 -4.93 2.22 22.38
N GLY A 131 -5.14 1.40 21.35
CA GLY A 131 -5.55 0.01 21.52
C GLY A 131 -4.48 -0.86 22.19
N GLU A 132 -3.20 -0.59 21.97
CA GLU A 132 -2.09 -1.31 22.59
C GLU A 132 -1.87 -0.89 24.05
N ASP A 133 -1.97 0.41 24.35
CA ASP A 133 -1.89 0.93 25.72
C ASP A 133 -3.05 0.39 26.58
N ALA A 134 -4.25 0.30 26.01
CA ALA A 134 -5.40 -0.29 26.70
C ALA A 134 -5.20 -1.79 26.99
N LYS A 135 -4.64 -2.56 26.07
CA LYS A 135 -4.31 -3.98 26.28
C LYS A 135 -3.24 -4.16 27.36
N THR A 136 -2.22 -3.31 27.34
CA THR A 136 -1.13 -3.34 28.32
C THR A 136 -1.62 -2.96 29.72
N ALA A 137 -2.51 -1.97 29.85
CA ALA A 137 -3.15 -1.60 31.09
C ALA A 137 -4.00 -2.75 31.65
N PHE A 138 -4.83 -3.37 30.80
CA PHE A 138 -5.65 -4.52 31.19
C PHE A 138 -4.82 -5.72 31.68
N GLN A 139 -3.68 -6.00 31.03
CA GLN A 139 -2.79 -7.07 31.45
C GLN A 139 -2.10 -6.79 32.79
N ARG A 140 -1.80 -5.53 33.12
CA ARG A 140 -1.21 -5.13 34.41
C ARG A 140 -2.20 -5.26 35.57
N GLU A 141 -3.48 -5.08 35.32
CA GLU A 141 -4.54 -5.24 36.33
C GLU A 141 -4.87 -6.70 36.64
N MET A 142 -4.46 -7.64 35.77
CA MET A 142 -4.71 -9.07 35.93
C MET A 142 -3.56 -9.82 36.63
N ILE A 143 -2.47 -9.17 37.00
CA ILE A 143 -1.32 -9.72 37.71
C ILE A 143 -1.31 -9.25 39.15
#